data_019ff06ebc237c71ce04741c17b44ee5
#
_entry.id   019ff06ebc237c71ce04741c17b44ee5
#
_cell.length_a   1.000
_cell.length_b   1.000
_cell.length_c   1.000
_cell.angle_alpha   90.00
_cell.angle_beta   90.00
_cell.angle_gamma   90.00
#
_symmetry.space_group_name_H-M   'P 1'
#
loop_
_entity.id
_entity.type
_entity.pdbx_description
1 polymer ?
#
loop_
_entity_poly.entity_id
_entity_poly.type
_entity_poly.pdbx_seq_one_letter_code
_entity_poly.pdbx_strand_id
1 'polypeptide(L)'
;MELTLIYTIIGFGLAGYSVIGNDSIQTLGTFIASKQKWFKWYTLAASASFVMIIALGWGWYAYDGDISYGRLTRIPYKEIQWYHAVAPAILLLLTRIGIPVSTTFLVLSAFASTVVLEKMLMKSVVGYGLATVVAYIAWITISKFINE
;
A
#
# COMPACT_ATOMS: atom_id res chain seq x y z
N MET A 1 6.36 -29.74 -3.19
CA MET A 1 6.75 -28.72 -4.19
C MET A 1 5.56 -28.13 -4.95
N GLU A 2 4.60 -28.94 -5.39
CA GLU A 2 3.41 -28.41 -6.10
C GLU A 2 2.48 -27.55 -5.24
N LEU A 3 2.16 -27.96 -4.02
CA LEU A 3 1.30 -27.18 -3.11
C LEU A 3 1.90 -25.82 -2.74
N THR A 4 3.20 -25.75 -2.51
CA THR A 4 3.90 -24.48 -2.22
C THR A 4 3.83 -23.52 -3.41
N LEU A 5 3.98 -24.04 -4.64
CA LEU A 5 3.85 -23.27 -5.86
C LEU A 5 2.42 -22.73 -6.03
N ILE A 6 1.41 -23.54 -5.75
CA ILE A 6 0.00 -23.13 -5.80
C ILE A 6 -0.26 -21.99 -4.79
N TYR A 7 0.18 -22.14 -3.54
CA TYR A 7 0.02 -21.09 -2.53
C TYR A 7 0.78 -19.81 -2.90
N THR A 8 1.95 -19.93 -3.53
CA THR A 8 2.72 -18.79 -4.02
C THR A 8 1.95 -18.03 -5.10
N ILE A 9 1.44 -18.72 -6.11
CA ILE A 9 0.72 -18.09 -7.23
C ILE A 9 -0.57 -17.44 -6.72
N ILE A 10 -1.36 -18.16 -5.94
CA ILE A 10 -2.63 -17.65 -5.40
C ILE A 10 -2.36 -16.48 -4.44
N GLY A 11 -1.44 -16.64 -3.51
CA GLY A 11 -1.11 -15.60 -2.53
C GLY A 11 -0.57 -14.33 -3.18
N PHE A 12 0.32 -14.46 -4.14
CA PHE A 12 0.88 -13.33 -4.87
C PHE A 12 -0.17 -12.63 -5.75
N GLY A 13 -1.00 -13.39 -6.45
CA GLY A 13 -2.08 -12.83 -7.27
C GLY A 13 -3.13 -12.09 -6.43
N LEU A 14 -3.55 -12.68 -5.30
CA LEU A 14 -4.46 -12.03 -4.36
C LEU A 14 -3.83 -10.80 -3.70
N ALA A 15 -2.56 -10.86 -3.33
CA ALA A 15 -1.84 -9.72 -2.76
C ALA A 15 -1.77 -8.57 -3.77
N GLY A 16 -1.37 -8.83 -5.02
CA GLY A 16 -1.32 -7.84 -6.08
C GLY A 16 -2.69 -7.20 -6.34
N TYR A 17 -3.74 -8.00 -6.44
CA TYR A 17 -5.10 -7.50 -6.63
C TYR A 17 -5.57 -6.65 -5.44
N SER A 18 -5.27 -7.07 -4.21
CA SER A 18 -5.64 -6.35 -2.99
C SER A 18 -4.91 -5.01 -2.88
N VAL A 19 -3.62 -4.96 -3.24
CA VAL A 19 -2.84 -3.72 -3.29
C VAL A 19 -3.44 -2.76 -4.30
N ILE A 20 -3.72 -3.20 -5.52
CA ILE A 20 -4.32 -2.35 -6.56
C ILE A 20 -5.68 -1.82 -6.10
N GLY A 21 -6.55 -2.68 -5.55
CA GLY A 21 -7.88 -2.29 -5.10
C GLY A 21 -7.85 -1.28 -3.94
N ASN A 22 -7.00 -1.50 -2.96
CA ASN A 22 -6.93 -0.65 -1.78
C ASN A 22 -6.16 0.66 -2.04
N ASP A 23 -5.00 0.59 -2.68
CA ASP A 23 -4.17 1.76 -2.93
C ASP A 23 -4.76 2.68 -3.99
N SER A 24 -5.47 2.15 -4.98
CA SER A 24 -6.20 2.97 -5.95
C SER A 24 -7.26 3.86 -5.28
N ILE A 25 -7.95 3.34 -4.27
CA ILE A 25 -8.96 4.11 -3.53
C ILE A 25 -8.29 5.13 -2.61
N GLN A 26 -7.27 4.74 -1.88
CA GLN A 26 -6.63 5.59 -0.88
C GLN A 26 -5.72 6.66 -1.48
N THR A 27 -4.95 6.32 -2.50
CA THR A 27 -3.91 7.20 -3.07
C THR A 27 -4.41 7.97 -4.28
N LEU A 28 -5.11 7.30 -5.20
CA LEU A 28 -5.60 7.91 -6.44
C LEU A 28 -7.04 8.41 -6.32
N GLY A 29 -7.80 7.99 -5.31
CA GLY A 29 -9.22 8.34 -5.18
C GLY A 29 -9.45 9.83 -5.14
N THR A 30 -8.70 10.58 -4.36
CA THR A 30 -8.79 12.04 -4.29
C THR A 30 -8.37 12.71 -5.59
N PHE A 31 -7.31 12.22 -6.25
CA PHE A 31 -6.86 12.70 -7.55
C PHE A 31 -7.94 12.48 -8.62
N ILE A 32 -8.48 11.28 -8.70
CA ILE A 32 -9.57 10.94 -9.64
C ILE A 32 -10.80 11.79 -9.35
N ALA A 33 -11.26 11.85 -8.10
CA ALA A 33 -12.44 12.61 -7.71
C ALA A 33 -12.31 14.10 -8.04
N SER A 34 -11.13 14.70 -7.86
CA SER A 34 -10.88 16.12 -8.14
C SER A 34 -10.80 16.43 -9.63
N LYS A 35 -10.37 15.49 -10.46
CA LYS A 35 -10.06 15.70 -11.87
C LYS A 35 -11.04 15.09 -12.86
N GLN A 36 -11.88 14.13 -12.44
CA GLN A 36 -12.84 13.44 -13.31
C GLN A 36 -13.86 14.37 -14.02
N LYS A 37 -14.10 15.56 -13.50
CA LYS A 37 -14.96 16.55 -14.14
C LYS A 37 -14.31 17.19 -15.37
N TRP A 38 -12.98 17.24 -15.43
CA TRP A 38 -12.21 17.93 -16.45
C TRP A 38 -11.56 16.99 -17.46
N PHE A 39 -11.21 15.77 -17.02
CA PHE A 39 -10.47 14.81 -17.81
C PHE A 39 -11.19 13.47 -17.86
N LYS A 40 -11.09 12.81 -19.00
CA LYS A 40 -11.60 11.45 -19.16
C LYS A 40 -10.74 10.47 -18.35
N TRP A 41 -11.34 9.38 -17.90
CA TRP A 41 -10.68 8.39 -17.05
C TRP A 41 -9.36 7.84 -17.62
N TYR A 42 -9.30 7.63 -18.93
CA TYR A 42 -8.09 7.12 -19.57
C TYR A 42 -6.93 8.13 -19.57
N THR A 43 -7.21 9.43 -19.61
CA THR A 43 -6.17 10.47 -19.47
C THR A 43 -5.60 10.47 -18.06
N LEU A 44 -6.46 10.30 -17.05
CA LEU A 44 -6.01 10.19 -15.65
C LEU A 44 -5.21 8.91 -15.42
N ALA A 45 -5.67 7.78 -15.98
CA ALA A 45 -4.95 6.51 -15.93
C ALA A 45 -3.58 6.60 -16.64
N ALA A 46 -3.53 7.20 -17.83
CA ALA A 46 -2.29 7.39 -18.56
C ALA A 46 -1.28 8.27 -17.81
N SER A 47 -1.74 9.37 -17.20
CA SER A 47 -0.85 10.25 -16.40
C SER A 47 -0.30 9.55 -15.16
N ALA A 48 -1.12 8.81 -14.43
CA ALA A 48 -0.68 8.03 -13.27
C ALA A 48 0.30 6.91 -13.67
N SER A 49 -0.02 6.19 -14.75
CA SER A 49 0.87 5.14 -15.29
C SER A 49 2.20 5.71 -15.77
N PHE A 50 2.20 6.88 -16.39
CA PHE A 50 3.43 7.55 -16.84
C PHE A 50 4.37 7.86 -15.68
N VAL A 51 3.84 8.46 -14.61
CA VAL A 51 4.64 8.75 -13.40
C VAL A 51 5.18 7.45 -12.79
N MET A 52 4.35 6.40 -12.72
CA MET A 52 4.76 5.11 -12.18
C MET A 52 5.85 4.44 -13.03
N ILE A 53 5.73 4.48 -14.35
CA ILE A 53 6.75 3.94 -15.27
C ILE A 53 8.08 4.68 -15.10
N ILE A 54 8.07 6.01 -14.98
CA ILE A 54 9.30 6.78 -14.74
C ILE A 54 9.91 6.38 -13.39
N ALA A 55 9.11 6.32 -12.33
CA ALA A 55 9.62 5.99 -10.99
C ALA A 55 10.20 4.58 -10.92
N LEU A 56 9.49 3.58 -11.48
CA LEU A 56 9.96 2.20 -11.53
C LEU A 56 11.15 2.03 -12.48
N GLY A 57 11.13 2.67 -13.64
CA GLY A 57 12.22 2.65 -14.61
C GLY A 57 13.50 3.27 -14.07
N TRP A 58 13.38 4.39 -13.35
CA TRP A 58 14.51 4.97 -12.65
C TRP A 58 15.06 4.05 -11.54
N GLY A 59 14.18 3.46 -10.73
CA GLY A 59 14.59 2.49 -9.72
C GLY A 59 15.32 1.29 -10.32
N TRP A 60 14.78 0.74 -11.40
CA TRP A 60 15.43 -0.35 -12.14
C TRP A 60 16.82 0.02 -12.64
N TYR A 61 16.96 1.17 -13.29
CA TYR A 61 18.22 1.65 -13.83
C TYR A 61 19.25 1.99 -12.76
N ALA A 62 18.83 2.68 -11.68
CA ALA A 62 19.74 3.17 -10.65
C ALA A 62 20.17 2.11 -9.63
N TYR A 63 19.46 0.97 -9.54
CA TYR A 63 19.68 -0.07 -8.52
C TYR A 63 19.80 -1.48 -9.12
N ASP A 64 20.35 -1.61 -10.32
CA ASP A 64 20.66 -2.89 -10.99
C ASP A 64 19.48 -3.87 -11.01
N GLY A 65 18.29 -3.38 -11.30
CA GLY A 65 17.08 -4.19 -11.38
C GLY A 65 16.28 -4.29 -10.07
N ASP A 66 16.76 -3.72 -8.97
CA ASP A 66 16.02 -3.69 -7.72
C ASP A 66 15.16 -2.40 -7.60
N ILE A 67 13.92 -2.49 -8.04
CA ILE A 67 12.93 -1.41 -7.93
C ILE A 67 12.51 -1.10 -6.49
N SER A 68 12.93 -1.91 -5.52
CA SER A 68 12.64 -1.72 -4.10
C SER A 68 13.64 -0.82 -3.36
N TYR A 69 14.67 -0.36 -4.05
CA TYR A 69 15.76 0.45 -3.48
C TYR A 69 16.46 -0.27 -2.32
N GLY A 70 16.74 -1.56 -2.46
CA GLY A 70 17.38 -2.41 -1.46
C GLY A 70 16.52 -2.74 -0.24
N ARG A 71 15.20 -2.46 -0.29
CA ARG A 71 14.31 -2.74 0.85
C ARG A 71 13.92 -4.21 0.94
N LEU A 72 13.72 -4.88 -0.19
CA LEU A 72 13.35 -6.29 -0.22
C LEU A 72 14.48 -7.20 0.27
N THR A 73 15.72 -6.85 -0.01
CA THR A 73 16.89 -7.63 0.44
C THR A 73 17.06 -7.67 1.97
N ARG A 74 16.41 -6.74 2.68
CA ARG A 74 16.42 -6.69 4.15
C ARG A 74 15.37 -7.59 4.79
N ILE A 75 14.46 -8.16 3.98
CA ILE A 75 13.42 -9.06 4.46
C ILE A 75 13.98 -10.48 4.35
N PRO A 76 14.12 -11.21 5.48
CA PRO A 76 14.62 -12.58 5.44
C PRO A 76 13.64 -13.47 4.66
N TYR A 77 14.19 -14.36 3.85
CA TYR A 77 13.40 -15.35 3.13
C TYR A 77 12.62 -16.22 4.13
N LYS A 78 11.35 -16.42 3.86
CA LYS A 78 10.48 -17.29 4.63
C LYS A 78 9.79 -18.28 3.69
N GLU A 79 9.74 -19.52 4.10
CA GLU A 79 9.03 -20.55 3.34
C GLU A 79 7.54 -20.24 3.25
N ILE A 80 6.98 -20.34 2.04
CA ILE A 80 5.59 -20.01 1.77
C ILE A 80 4.69 -21.15 2.23
N GLN A 81 3.77 -20.82 3.12
CA GLN A 81 2.77 -21.69 3.71
C GLN A 81 1.36 -21.26 3.25
N TRP A 82 0.36 -22.07 3.53
CA TRP A 82 -1.04 -21.83 3.15
C TRP A 82 -1.59 -20.47 3.64
N TYR A 83 -1.17 -20.02 4.83
CA TYR A 83 -1.63 -18.75 5.40
C TYR A 83 -1.12 -17.51 4.64
N HIS A 84 -0.07 -17.63 3.85
CA HIS A 84 0.40 -16.56 2.98
C HIS A 84 -0.58 -16.27 1.82
N ALA A 85 -1.42 -17.25 1.46
CA ALA A 85 -2.51 -17.03 0.51
C ALA A 85 -3.77 -16.51 1.20
N VAL A 86 -4.03 -16.89 2.44
CA VAL A 86 -5.21 -16.46 3.20
C VAL A 86 -5.13 -15.01 3.65
N ALA A 87 -3.95 -14.53 4.05
CA ALA A 87 -3.78 -13.14 4.51
C ALA A 87 -4.20 -12.09 3.46
N PRO A 88 -3.77 -12.16 2.18
CA PRO A 88 -4.26 -11.26 1.13
C PRO A 88 -5.77 -11.40 0.84
N ALA A 89 -6.34 -12.60 0.99
CA ALA A 89 -7.78 -12.81 0.82
C ALA A 89 -8.59 -12.09 1.91
N ILE A 90 -8.13 -12.14 3.16
CA ILE A 90 -8.74 -11.39 4.27
C ILE A 90 -8.63 -9.89 4.02
N LEU A 91 -7.49 -9.40 3.54
CA LEU A 91 -7.32 -7.99 3.19
C LEU A 91 -8.34 -7.54 2.14
N LEU A 92 -8.51 -8.35 1.09
CA LEU A 92 -9.46 -8.08 0.04
C LEU A 92 -10.89 -8.01 0.58
N LEU A 93 -11.25 -8.90 1.49
CA LEU A 93 -12.55 -8.91 2.14
C LEU A 93 -12.76 -7.64 2.98
N LEU A 94 -11.78 -7.25 3.80
CA LEU A 94 -11.84 -6.03 4.61
C LEU A 94 -11.98 -4.78 3.74
N THR A 95 -11.22 -4.70 2.65
CA THR A 95 -11.33 -3.61 1.69
C THR A 95 -12.72 -3.54 1.04
N ARG A 96 -13.33 -4.68 0.75
CA ARG A 96 -14.71 -4.73 0.21
C ARG A 96 -15.78 -4.27 1.20
N ILE A 97 -15.55 -4.47 2.48
CA ILE A 97 -16.44 -4.00 3.55
C ILE A 97 -16.23 -2.49 3.83
N GLY A 98 -15.25 -1.87 3.18
CA GLY A 98 -14.96 -0.45 3.34
C GLY A 98 -14.06 -0.13 4.54
N ILE A 99 -13.39 -1.14 5.11
CA ILE A 99 -12.42 -0.94 6.17
C ILE A 99 -11.07 -0.60 5.54
N PRO A 100 -10.55 0.64 5.73
CA PRO A 100 -9.24 1.01 5.21
C PRO A 100 -8.16 0.26 5.98
N VAL A 101 -7.38 -0.52 5.26
CA VAL A 101 -6.28 -1.30 5.84
C VAL A 101 -4.98 -0.91 5.16
N SER A 102 -3.90 -0.81 5.93
CA SER A 102 -2.57 -0.62 5.35
C SER A 102 -2.16 -1.88 4.57
N THR A 103 -2.18 -1.78 3.26
CA THR A 103 -1.73 -2.85 2.34
C THR A 103 -0.30 -3.27 2.62
N THR A 104 0.58 -2.30 2.85
CA THR A 104 1.98 -2.57 3.21
C THR A 104 2.08 -3.40 4.49
N PHE A 105 1.27 -3.08 5.50
CA PHE A 105 1.25 -3.84 6.74
C PHE A 105 0.80 -5.28 6.52
N LEU A 106 -0.27 -5.49 5.78
CA LEU A 106 -0.82 -6.83 5.56
C LEU A 106 0.04 -7.69 4.62
N VAL A 107 0.56 -7.12 3.54
CA VAL A 107 1.45 -7.85 2.64
C VAL A 107 2.75 -8.22 3.37
N LEU A 108 3.35 -7.28 4.09
CA LEU A 108 4.57 -7.57 4.84
C LEU A 108 4.31 -8.46 6.05
N SER A 109 3.15 -8.42 6.69
CA SER A 109 2.81 -9.33 7.78
C SER A 109 2.71 -10.78 7.31
N ALA A 110 2.27 -10.99 6.08
CA ALA A 110 2.23 -12.32 5.49
C ALA A 110 3.63 -12.91 5.22
N PHE A 111 4.60 -12.05 4.84
CA PHE A 111 5.91 -12.50 4.38
C PHE A 111 7.07 -12.14 5.32
N ALA A 112 6.85 -11.27 6.30
CA ALA A 112 7.91 -10.80 7.19
C ALA A 112 8.02 -11.62 8.49
N SER A 113 9.20 -11.54 9.12
CA SER A 113 9.41 -12.08 10.46
C SER A 113 8.66 -11.23 11.52
N THR A 114 8.41 -11.83 12.69
CA THR A 114 7.78 -11.14 13.84
C THR A 114 8.48 -9.84 14.21
N VAL A 115 9.81 -9.76 14.12
CA VAL A 115 10.59 -8.55 14.40
C VAL A 115 10.30 -7.42 13.42
N VAL A 116 10.13 -7.72 12.14
CA VAL A 116 9.76 -6.72 11.12
C VAL A 116 8.35 -6.22 11.36
N LEU A 117 7.45 -7.12 11.74
CA LEU A 117 6.05 -6.84 12.04
C LEU A 117 5.90 -5.91 13.25
N GLU A 118 6.66 -6.18 14.33
CA GLU A 118 6.68 -5.34 15.53
C GLU A 118 7.19 -3.92 15.23
N LYS A 119 8.29 -3.79 14.49
CA LYS A 119 8.81 -2.49 14.05
C LYS A 119 7.82 -1.72 13.17
N MET A 120 7.08 -2.41 12.32
CA MET A 120 6.06 -1.79 11.48
C MET A 120 4.85 -1.33 12.30
N LEU A 121 4.38 -2.16 13.24
CA LEU A 121 3.31 -1.80 14.16
C LEU A 121 3.68 -0.54 14.95
N MET A 122 4.87 -0.52 15.55
CA MET A 122 5.35 0.63 16.31
C MET A 122 5.39 1.90 15.45
N LYS A 123 5.93 1.82 14.22
CA LYS A 123 5.94 2.96 13.28
C LYS A 123 4.54 3.42 12.90
N SER A 124 3.62 2.50 12.70
CA SER A 124 2.23 2.82 12.35
C SER A 124 1.52 3.51 13.50
N VAL A 125 1.64 3.01 14.72
CA VAL A 125 1.04 3.61 15.93
C VAL A 125 1.59 5.02 16.16
N VAL A 126 2.90 5.20 16.10
CA VAL A 126 3.55 6.51 16.24
C VAL A 126 3.12 7.45 15.11
N GLY A 127 3.10 6.95 13.85
CA GLY A 127 2.69 7.74 12.69
C GLY A 127 1.24 8.21 12.77
N TYR A 128 0.32 7.34 13.14
CA TYR A 128 -1.10 7.71 13.34
C TYR A 128 -1.29 8.65 14.52
N GLY A 129 -0.56 8.45 15.62
CA GLY A 129 -0.57 9.37 16.75
C GLY A 129 -0.13 10.78 16.36
N LEU A 130 1.00 10.89 15.66
CA LEU A 130 1.50 12.17 15.14
C LEU A 130 0.53 12.81 14.14
N ALA A 131 -0.02 12.03 13.20
CA ALA A 131 -0.99 12.52 12.24
C ALA A 131 -2.25 13.07 12.93
N THR A 132 -2.73 12.41 13.98
CA THR A 132 -3.89 12.87 14.76
C THR A 132 -3.59 14.21 15.45
N VAL A 133 -2.42 14.36 16.05
CA VAL A 133 -2.00 15.62 16.69
C VAL A 133 -1.91 16.74 15.66
N VAL A 134 -1.26 16.50 14.54
CA VAL A 134 -1.12 17.50 13.45
C VAL A 134 -2.49 17.87 12.87
N ALA A 135 -3.36 16.90 12.62
CA ALA A 135 -4.72 17.16 12.15
C ALA A 135 -5.55 17.98 13.16
N TYR A 136 -5.42 17.71 14.44
CA TYR A 136 -6.10 18.45 15.49
C TYR A 136 -5.61 19.91 15.58
N ILE A 137 -4.30 20.14 15.53
CA ILE A 137 -3.71 21.48 15.51
C ILE A 137 -4.16 22.24 14.25
N ALA A 138 -4.09 21.60 13.09
CA ALA A 138 -4.54 22.19 11.82
C ALA A 138 -6.02 22.58 11.89
N TRP A 139 -6.87 21.68 12.42
CA TRP A 139 -8.30 21.94 12.57
C TRP A 139 -8.58 23.14 13.48
N ILE A 140 -7.94 23.24 14.65
CA ILE A 140 -8.09 24.39 15.55
C ILE A 140 -7.65 25.68 14.87
N THR A 141 -6.50 25.64 14.18
CA THR A 141 -5.95 26.81 13.50
C THR A 141 -6.90 27.31 12.39
N ILE A 142 -7.34 26.40 11.54
CA ILE A 142 -8.25 26.72 10.43
C ILE A 142 -9.61 27.20 10.95
N SER A 143 -10.17 26.53 11.96
CA SER A 143 -11.45 26.92 12.57
C SER A 143 -11.42 28.33 13.16
N LYS A 144 -10.28 28.73 13.68
CA LYS A 144 -10.09 30.07 14.25
C LYS A 144 -10.08 31.16 13.15
N PHE A 145 -9.47 30.86 11.98
CA PHE A 145 -9.42 31.78 10.84
C PHE A 145 -10.72 31.86 10.03
N ILE A 146 -11.58 30.83 10.07
CA ILE A 146 -12.85 30.82 9.33
C ILE A 146 -13.99 31.46 10.13
N ASN A 147 -13.90 31.46 11.47
CA ASN A 147 -14.93 32.01 12.37
C ASN A 147 -14.67 33.48 12.76
N GLU A 148 -13.59 34.11 12.26
CA GLU A 148 -13.37 35.56 12.25
C GLU A 148 -13.79 36.15 10.89
#